data_2d659bb1fd14f27d1592f4eb0812ac0d
#
_entry.id   2d659bb1fd14f27d1592f4eb0812ac0d
#
_cell.length_a   1.000
_cell.length_b   1.000
_cell.length_c   1.000
_cell.angle_alpha   90.00
_cell.angle_beta   90.00
_cell.angle_gamma   90.00
#
_symmetry.space_group_name_H-M   'P 1'
#
loop_
_entity.id
_entity.type
_entity.pdbx_description
1 polymer ?
#
loop_
_entity_poly.entity_id
_entity_poly.type
_entity_poly.pdbx_seq_one_letter_code
_entity_poly.pdbx_strand_id
1 'polypeptide(L)'
;MAKKQTEGYMSAKESRRISKENRKITNQFEKQRKRKNVPESEYLTTMHDPQNAVEFDNLHTYFFTDTGTVKSVDGVTFDVPIGKTVGVVGESGCGKSVTSLSLMQLIQRPQGQIVEGEIRLNLGNGKAYDIVKTPQEQMQHLRGNYVSMIFQEPMTSLNPVFR
;
A
#
# COMPACT_ATOMS: atom_id res chain seq x y z
N MET A 1 42.33 2.50 27.96
CA MET A 1 40.91 2.85 28.12
C MET A 1 40.20 2.56 26.82
N ALA A 2 39.49 1.41 26.74
CA ALA A 2 38.77 1.00 25.53
C ALA A 2 37.48 1.81 25.41
N LYS A 3 37.27 2.51 24.29
CA LYS A 3 35.99 3.13 23.92
C LYS A 3 34.97 2.00 23.77
N LYS A 4 34.03 1.90 24.71
CA LYS A 4 32.78 1.13 24.51
C LYS A 4 32.10 1.67 23.26
N GLN A 5 32.09 0.90 22.19
CA GLN A 5 31.17 1.12 21.06
C GLN A 5 29.75 0.93 21.62
N THR A 6 29.01 2.02 21.73
CA THR A 6 27.57 2.01 21.98
C THR A 6 26.91 1.62 20.67
N GLU A 7 26.73 0.32 20.45
CA GLU A 7 25.87 -0.21 19.40
C GLU A 7 24.46 0.34 19.61
N GLY A 8 23.92 1.04 18.61
CA GLY A 8 22.50 1.29 18.44
C GLY A 8 21.97 2.72 18.61
N TYR A 9 22.78 3.73 18.93
CA TYR A 9 22.25 5.10 19.01
C TYR A 9 22.59 5.92 17.75
N MET A 10 21.56 6.13 16.90
CA MET A 10 21.68 7.00 15.73
C MET A 10 21.90 8.45 16.17
N SER A 11 22.88 9.13 15.58
CA SER A 11 23.14 10.54 15.91
C SER A 11 22.02 11.43 15.37
N ALA A 12 21.71 12.53 16.09
CA ALA A 12 20.69 13.50 15.63
C ALA A 12 21.00 14.09 14.23
N LYS A 13 22.28 14.18 13.85
CA LYS A 13 22.70 14.62 12.51
C LYS A 13 22.36 13.58 11.44
N GLU A 14 22.53 12.33 11.75
CA GLU A 14 22.24 11.21 10.84
C GLU A 14 20.73 11.03 10.65
N SER A 15 19.94 11.07 11.72
CA SER A 15 18.48 11.07 11.67
C SER A 15 17.94 12.23 10.79
N ARG A 16 18.46 13.44 10.97
CA ARG A 16 18.07 14.59 10.11
C ARG A 16 18.41 14.40 8.64
N ARG A 17 19.54 13.75 8.32
CA ARG A 17 19.90 13.43 6.93
C ARG A 17 18.92 12.44 6.33
N ILE A 18 18.64 11.33 7.04
CA ILE A 18 17.69 10.29 6.62
C ILE A 18 16.29 10.89 6.44
N SER A 19 15.78 11.63 7.42
CA SER A 19 14.50 12.33 7.33
C SER A 19 14.40 13.23 6.09
N LYS A 20 15.46 13.97 5.77
CA LYS A 20 15.47 14.85 4.60
C LYS A 20 15.45 14.08 3.28
N GLU A 21 16.17 12.97 3.19
CA GLU A 21 16.18 12.07 2.04
C GLU A 21 14.82 11.39 1.87
N ASN A 22 14.30 10.79 2.93
CA ASN A 22 13.00 10.13 2.96
C ASN A 22 11.85 11.09 2.58
N ARG A 23 11.89 12.33 3.08
CA ARG A 23 10.90 13.35 2.70
C ARG A 23 10.93 13.72 1.22
N LYS A 24 12.10 13.69 0.57
CA LYS A 24 12.17 13.91 -0.89
C LYS A 24 11.51 12.77 -1.65
N ILE A 25 11.78 11.53 -1.25
CA ILE A 25 11.22 10.32 -1.86
C ILE A 25 9.69 10.32 -1.68
N THR A 26 9.20 10.46 -0.46
CA THR A 26 7.76 10.46 -0.18
C THR A 26 7.01 11.58 -0.90
N ASN A 27 7.61 12.78 -1.02
CA ASN A 27 7.02 13.89 -1.75
C ASN A 27 6.86 13.60 -3.26
N GLN A 28 7.74 12.81 -3.87
CA GLN A 28 7.60 12.41 -5.27
C GLN A 28 6.38 11.51 -5.45
N PHE A 29 6.22 10.48 -4.61
CA PHE A 29 5.06 9.59 -4.63
C PHE A 29 3.76 10.33 -4.36
N GLU A 30 3.74 11.25 -3.37
CA GLU A 30 2.56 12.04 -3.06
C GLU A 30 2.17 12.98 -4.21
N LYS A 31 3.12 13.55 -4.94
CA LYS A 31 2.83 14.35 -6.14
C LYS A 31 2.17 13.52 -7.24
N GLN A 32 2.68 12.31 -7.50
CA GLN A 32 2.10 11.42 -8.51
C GLN A 32 0.66 11.04 -8.13
N ARG A 33 0.44 10.63 -6.89
CA ARG A 33 -0.87 10.20 -6.38
C ARG A 33 -1.93 11.31 -6.42
N LYS A 34 -1.53 12.56 -6.14
CA LYS A 34 -2.43 13.74 -6.08
C LYS A 34 -2.69 14.37 -7.45
N ARG A 35 -2.19 13.79 -8.54
CA ARG A 35 -2.50 14.28 -9.89
C ARG A 35 -4.00 14.23 -10.13
N LYS A 36 -4.52 15.30 -10.70
CA LYS A 36 -5.93 15.41 -11.12
C LYS A 36 -6.04 15.15 -12.62
N ASN A 37 -7.22 14.72 -13.04
CA ASN A 37 -7.54 14.49 -14.46
C ASN A 37 -6.55 13.52 -15.13
N VAL A 38 -6.12 12.47 -14.40
CA VAL A 38 -5.28 11.41 -14.97
C VAL A 38 -6.11 10.62 -15.98
N PRO A 39 -5.66 10.49 -17.24
CA PRO A 39 -6.41 9.72 -18.23
C PRO A 39 -6.47 8.24 -17.84
N GLU A 40 -7.61 7.59 -18.10
CA GLU A 40 -7.85 6.18 -17.75
C GLU A 40 -6.75 5.26 -18.31
N SER A 41 -6.19 5.60 -19.47
CA SER A 41 -5.12 4.83 -20.12
C SER A 41 -3.84 4.68 -19.28
N GLU A 42 -3.60 5.53 -18.27
CA GLU A 42 -2.41 5.42 -17.42
C GLU A 42 -2.54 4.33 -16.34
N TYR A 43 -3.76 4.00 -15.92
CA TYR A 43 -4.03 2.99 -14.90
C TYR A 43 -4.89 1.84 -15.42
N LEU A 44 -5.36 1.89 -16.68
CA LEU A 44 -5.99 0.76 -17.35
C LEU A 44 -4.94 -0.31 -17.62
N THR A 45 -5.25 -1.54 -17.25
CA THR A 45 -4.40 -2.71 -17.46
C THR A 45 -5.25 -3.93 -17.83
N THR A 46 -4.61 -5.08 -18.02
CA THR A 46 -5.27 -6.36 -18.22
C THR A 46 -4.89 -7.32 -17.12
N MET A 47 -5.81 -8.20 -16.73
CA MET A 47 -5.49 -9.31 -15.84
C MET A 47 -4.55 -10.29 -16.55
N HIS A 48 -3.64 -10.93 -15.81
CA HIS A 48 -2.88 -12.06 -16.31
C HIS A 48 -3.80 -13.27 -16.52
N ASP A 49 -4.66 -13.54 -15.53
CA ASP A 49 -5.73 -14.53 -15.64
C ASP A 49 -7.09 -13.84 -15.46
N PRO A 50 -7.98 -13.84 -16.49
CA PRO A 50 -9.32 -13.27 -16.38
C PRO A 50 -10.18 -13.89 -15.27
N GLN A 51 -9.82 -15.04 -14.74
CA GLN A 51 -10.50 -15.70 -13.64
C GLN A 51 -10.10 -15.16 -12.26
N ASN A 52 -9.12 -14.26 -12.21
CA ASN A 52 -8.72 -13.60 -10.97
C ASN A 52 -9.54 -12.33 -10.72
N ALA A 53 -9.90 -12.11 -9.46
CA ALA A 53 -10.50 -10.86 -8.98
C ALA A 53 -9.43 -9.80 -8.70
N VAL A 54 -8.30 -10.24 -8.11
CA VAL A 54 -7.15 -9.39 -7.79
C VAL A 54 -5.87 -10.17 -8.07
N GLU A 55 -4.87 -9.49 -8.61
CA GLU A 55 -3.51 -10.01 -8.76
C GLU A 55 -2.53 -9.05 -8.11
N PHE A 56 -1.67 -9.57 -7.24
CA PHE A 56 -0.52 -8.86 -6.69
C PHE A 56 0.72 -9.37 -7.41
N ASP A 57 1.47 -8.46 -7.99
CA ASP A 57 2.67 -8.79 -8.76
C ASP A 57 3.85 -7.99 -8.24
N ASN A 58 4.81 -8.71 -7.63
CA ASN A 58 6.05 -8.14 -7.07
C ASN A 58 5.81 -6.89 -6.21
N LEU A 59 4.81 -6.93 -5.32
CA LEU A 59 4.41 -5.78 -4.52
C LEU A 59 5.47 -5.41 -3.48
N HIS A 60 5.89 -4.14 -3.48
CA HIS A 60 6.76 -3.56 -2.46
C HIS A 60 6.08 -2.35 -1.80
N THR A 61 5.87 -2.44 -0.48
CA THR A 61 5.32 -1.35 0.32
C THR A 61 6.24 -1.05 1.49
N TYR A 62 6.80 0.17 1.49
CA TYR A 62 7.81 0.61 2.45
C TYR A 62 7.32 1.79 3.27
N PHE A 63 7.84 1.91 4.50
CA PHE A 63 7.63 3.05 5.37
C PHE A 63 8.94 3.81 5.58
N PHE A 64 8.93 5.07 5.19
CA PHE A 64 10.06 6.00 5.28
C PHE A 64 9.99 6.76 6.60
N THR A 65 10.77 6.33 7.58
CA THR A 65 10.81 6.88 8.94
C THR A 65 12.03 7.77 9.17
N ASP A 66 12.08 8.46 10.30
CA ASP A 66 13.23 9.29 10.69
C ASP A 66 14.47 8.46 11.05
N THR A 67 14.31 7.17 11.26
CA THR A 67 15.37 6.22 11.59
C THR A 67 15.80 5.34 10.42
N GLY A 68 15.08 5.39 9.29
CA GLY A 68 15.37 4.58 8.10
C GLY A 68 14.14 4.17 7.33
N THR A 69 14.30 3.22 6.44
CA THR A 69 13.22 2.64 5.63
C THR A 69 12.86 1.27 6.15
N VAL A 70 11.59 1.07 6.49
CA VAL A 70 11.03 -0.22 6.90
C VAL A 70 10.35 -0.85 5.70
N LYS A 71 10.83 -2.00 5.26
CA LYS A 71 10.27 -2.79 4.16
C LYS A 71 9.19 -3.73 4.71
N SER A 72 7.95 -3.26 4.76
CA SER A 72 6.86 -4.04 5.35
C SER A 72 6.30 -5.10 4.41
N VAL A 73 6.34 -4.86 3.12
CA VAL A 73 6.05 -5.83 2.04
C VAL A 73 7.19 -5.71 1.05
N ASP A 74 7.86 -6.79 0.72
CA ASP A 74 9.07 -6.80 -0.10
C ASP A 74 9.03 -7.95 -1.11
N GLY A 75 8.43 -7.70 -2.29
CA GLY A 75 8.35 -8.65 -3.40
C GLY A 75 7.26 -9.72 -3.27
N VAL A 76 6.05 -9.33 -2.82
CA VAL A 76 4.94 -10.29 -2.65
C VAL A 76 4.16 -10.44 -3.95
N THR A 77 3.97 -11.70 -4.36
CA THR A 77 3.19 -12.08 -5.55
C THR A 77 2.21 -13.19 -5.19
N PHE A 78 0.92 -12.97 -5.43
CA PHE A 78 -0.16 -13.96 -5.34
C PHE A 78 -1.43 -13.45 -6.00
N ASP A 79 -2.35 -14.38 -6.27
CA ASP A 79 -3.61 -14.11 -6.93
C ASP A 79 -4.81 -14.43 -6.01
N VAL A 80 -5.90 -13.72 -6.26
CA VAL A 80 -7.20 -13.97 -5.61
C VAL A 80 -8.20 -14.34 -6.71
N PRO A 81 -8.52 -15.62 -6.91
CA PRO A 81 -9.46 -16.06 -7.94
C PRO A 81 -10.90 -15.60 -7.63
N ILE A 82 -11.69 -15.37 -8.68
CA ILE A 82 -13.11 -15.00 -8.56
C ILE A 82 -13.88 -16.14 -7.86
N GLY A 83 -14.70 -15.76 -6.87
CA GLY A 83 -15.54 -16.70 -6.11
C GLY A 83 -14.76 -17.65 -5.18
N LYS A 84 -13.50 -17.38 -4.92
CA LYS A 84 -12.67 -18.13 -3.97
C LYS A 84 -12.26 -17.28 -2.79
N THR A 85 -11.92 -17.93 -1.68
CA THR A 85 -11.34 -17.30 -0.50
C THR A 85 -9.87 -17.63 -0.43
N VAL A 86 -9.03 -16.61 -0.29
CA VAL A 86 -7.59 -16.74 -0.09
C VAL A 86 -7.23 -16.34 1.33
N GLY A 87 -6.60 -17.23 2.07
CA GLY A 87 -6.12 -17.00 3.42
C GLY A 87 -4.65 -16.53 3.42
N VAL A 88 -4.38 -15.34 3.93
CA VAL A 88 -3.02 -14.83 4.12
C VAL A 88 -2.63 -15.02 5.58
N VAL A 89 -1.69 -15.93 5.85
CA VAL A 89 -1.24 -16.30 7.20
C VAL A 89 0.20 -15.88 7.43
N GLY A 90 0.59 -15.69 8.68
CA GLY A 90 1.94 -15.31 9.08
C GLY A 90 1.94 -14.64 10.46
N GLU A 91 3.14 -14.41 11.00
CA GLU A 91 3.33 -13.80 12.30
C GLU A 91 2.83 -12.34 12.39
N SER A 92 2.68 -11.81 13.61
CA SER A 92 2.36 -10.40 13.80
C SER A 92 3.47 -9.52 13.21
N GLY A 93 3.09 -8.46 12.48
CA GLY A 93 4.05 -7.54 11.87
C GLY A 93 4.64 -7.97 10.52
N CYS A 94 4.35 -9.18 10.00
CA CYS A 94 4.91 -9.67 8.73
C CYS A 94 4.29 -9.05 7.45
N GLY A 95 3.52 -7.98 7.54
CA GLY A 95 3.03 -7.24 6.36
C GLY A 95 1.62 -7.59 5.87
N LYS A 96 0.90 -8.58 6.44
CA LYS A 96 -0.46 -8.99 5.98
C LYS A 96 -1.44 -7.83 5.84
N SER A 97 -1.59 -7.05 6.89
CA SER A 97 -2.49 -5.88 6.89
C SER A 97 -1.99 -4.78 5.93
N VAL A 98 -0.67 -4.62 5.80
CA VAL A 98 -0.09 -3.64 4.86
C VAL A 98 -0.39 -4.03 3.42
N THR A 99 -0.37 -5.32 3.07
CA THR A 99 -0.74 -5.81 1.74
C THR A 99 -2.20 -5.47 1.41
N SER A 100 -3.14 -5.75 2.33
CA SER A 100 -4.55 -5.39 2.16
C SER A 100 -4.78 -3.88 2.09
N LEU A 101 -4.08 -3.11 2.94
CA LEU A 101 -4.14 -1.63 2.92
C LEU A 101 -3.52 -1.05 1.63
N SER A 102 -2.56 -1.75 1.00
CA SER A 102 -1.99 -1.35 -0.28
C SER A 102 -3.02 -1.47 -1.40
N LEU A 103 -3.78 -2.58 -1.46
CA LEU A 103 -4.91 -2.73 -2.40
C LEU A 103 -5.93 -1.61 -2.24
N MET A 104 -6.23 -1.22 -1.02
CA MET A 104 -7.17 -0.13 -0.73
C MET A 104 -6.54 1.26 -0.87
N GLN A 105 -5.23 1.38 -1.10
CA GLN A 105 -4.46 2.64 -0.99
C GLN A 105 -4.73 3.39 0.33
N LEU A 106 -4.89 2.67 1.45
CA LEU A 106 -5.16 3.21 2.79
C LEU A 106 -3.94 3.12 3.72
N ILE A 107 -2.75 2.85 3.19
CA ILE A 107 -1.49 2.91 3.96
C ILE A 107 -1.28 4.31 4.56
N GLN A 108 -0.74 4.34 5.78
CA GLN A 108 -0.48 5.60 6.52
C GLN A 108 0.49 6.49 5.75
N ARG A 109 0.02 7.62 5.30
CA ARG A 109 0.79 8.59 4.52
C ARG A 109 1.26 9.76 5.38
N PRO A 110 2.34 10.47 5.00
CA PRO A 110 3.18 10.25 3.81
C PRO A 110 4.26 9.17 3.95
N GLN A 111 4.42 8.58 5.14
CA GLN A 111 5.51 7.63 5.43
C GLN A 111 5.38 6.34 4.62
N GLY A 112 4.17 5.76 4.54
CA GLY A 112 3.92 4.54 3.78
C GLY A 112 3.73 4.82 2.29
N GLN A 113 4.47 4.12 1.45
CA GLN A 113 4.40 4.23 -0.02
C GLN A 113 4.49 2.86 -0.67
N ILE A 114 3.71 2.63 -1.73
CA ILE A 114 3.93 1.53 -2.64
C ILE A 114 5.05 1.99 -3.57
N VAL A 115 6.19 1.33 -3.50
CA VAL A 115 7.41 1.77 -4.20
C VAL A 115 7.62 1.03 -5.51
N GLU A 116 7.12 -0.20 -5.61
CA GLU A 116 7.29 -1.06 -6.79
C GLU A 116 6.18 -2.11 -6.84
N GLY A 117 6.00 -2.74 -8.00
CA GLY A 117 5.03 -3.78 -8.26
C GLY A 117 3.71 -3.25 -8.77
N GLU A 118 2.79 -4.17 -9.05
CA GLU A 118 1.45 -3.89 -9.55
C GLU A 118 0.39 -4.58 -8.70
N ILE A 119 -0.77 -3.98 -8.62
CA ILE A 119 -1.97 -4.59 -8.04
C ILE A 119 -3.06 -4.43 -9.08
N ARG A 120 -3.45 -5.51 -9.75
CA ARG A 120 -4.50 -5.50 -10.75
C ARG A 120 -5.83 -5.86 -10.12
N LEU A 121 -6.81 -5.00 -10.29
CA LEU A 121 -8.20 -5.20 -9.83
C LEU A 121 -9.09 -5.43 -11.06
N ASN A 122 -9.72 -6.58 -11.13
CA ASN A 122 -10.69 -6.94 -12.18
C ASN A 122 -12.02 -6.22 -11.91
N LEU A 123 -12.51 -5.49 -12.91
CA LEU A 123 -13.78 -4.76 -12.82
C LEU A 123 -14.98 -5.57 -13.36
N GLY A 124 -14.76 -6.81 -13.80
CA GLY A 124 -15.82 -7.71 -14.27
C GLY A 124 -16.40 -7.38 -15.65
N ASN A 125 -15.90 -6.38 -16.35
CA ASN A 125 -16.39 -5.92 -17.66
C ASN A 125 -15.31 -5.99 -18.75
N GLY A 126 -14.30 -6.86 -18.58
CA GLY A 126 -13.13 -6.97 -19.45
C GLY A 126 -12.07 -5.89 -19.20
N LYS A 127 -12.29 -4.99 -18.25
CA LYS A 127 -11.32 -3.98 -17.80
C LYS A 127 -10.69 -4.38 -16.47
N ALA A 128 -9.46 -4.04 -16.30
CA ALA A 128 -8.76 -4.11 -15.01
C ALA A 128 -8.02 -2.80 -14.77
N TYR A 129 -7.88 -2.42 -13.51
CA TYR A 129 -7.10 -1.26 -13.13
C TYR A 129 -5.88 -1.66 -12.32
N ASP A 130 -4.75 -1.03 -12.64
CA ASP A 130 -3.56 -1.05 -11.79
C ASP A 130 -3.78 -0.06 -10.62
N ILE A 131 -4.06 -0.61 -9.46
CA ILE A 131 -4.35 0.15 -8.24
C ILE A 131 -3.18 1.05 -7.85
N VAL A 132 -1.94 0.65 -8.13
CA VAL A 132 -0.74 1.45 -7.78
C VAL A 132 -0.72 2.76 -8.55
N LYS A 133 -1.16 2.76 -9.81
CA LYS A 133 -1.24 3.92 -10.70
C LYS A 133 -2.56 4.67 -10.62
N THR A 134 -3.59 4.05 -10.03
CA THR A 134 -4.95 4.63 -9.95
C THR A 134 -4.96 5.89 -9.07
N PRO A 135 -5.44 7.03 -9.58
CA PRO A 135 -5.48 8.29 -8.83
C PRO A 135 -6.47 8.22 -7.68
N GLN A 136 -6.26 9.09 -6.66
CA GLN A 136 -7.07 9.11 -5.45
C GLN A 136 -8.57 9.31 -5.74
N GLU A 137 -8.90 10.13 -6.71
CA GLU A 137 -10.28 10.41 -7.11
C GLU A 137 -10.98 9.14 -7.62
N GLN A 138 -10.32 8.39 -8.49
CA GLN A 138 -10.85 7.12 -9.01
C GLN A 138 -10.93 6.06 -7.92
N MET A 139 -9.98 5.99 -6.98
CA MET A 139 -10.05 5.09 -5.85
C MET A 139 -11.28 5.31 -4.97
N GLN A 140 -11.83 6.52 -4.88
CA GLN A 140 -13.09 6.79 -4.16
C GLN A 140 -14.27 6.09 -4.80
N HIS A 141 -14.29 5.95 -6.13
CA HIS A 141 -15.33 5.22 -6.86
C HIS A 141 -15.16 3.69 -6.76
N LEU A 142 -13.92 3.21 -6.64
CA LEU A 142 -13.66 1.77 -6.52
C LEU A 142 -13.98 1.24 -5.12
N ARG A 143 -13.67 2.02 -4.09
CA ARG A 143 -13.95 1.63 -2.70
C ARG A 143 -15.46 1.58 -2.44
N GLY A 144 -15.92 0.46 -1.90
CA GLY A 144 -17.33 0.20 -1.63
C GLY A 144 -18.11 -0.37 -2.81
N ASN A 145 -17.69 -0.12 -4.07
CA ASN A 145 -18.34 -0.65 -5.26
C ASN A 145 -17.69 -1.94 -5.77
N TYR A 146 -16.35 -1.96 -5.84
CA TYR A 146 -15.59 -3.10 -6.38
C TYR A 146 -14.75 -3.80 -5.30
N VAL A 147 -14.29 -3.06 -4.31
CA VAL A 147 -13.47 -3.59 -3.22
C VAL A 147 -13.87 -2.93 -1.91
N SER A 148 -14.00 -3.74 -0.86
CA SER A 148 -14.32 -3.31 0.50
C SER A 148 -13.36 -3.94 1.49
N MET A 149 -13.24 -3.34 2.67
CA MET A 149 -12.38 -3.84 3.73
C MET A 149 -13.13 -3.85 5.07
N ILE A 150 -12.99 -4.94 5.80
CA ILE A 150 -13.42 -5.04 7.19
C ILE A 150 -12.17 -4.86 8.06
N PHE A 151 -12.17 -3.84 8.92
CA PHE A 151 -11.05 -3.58 9.84
C PHE A 151 -11.08 -4.53 11.05
N GLN A 152 -9.95 -4.68 11.70
CA GLN A 152 -9.76 -5.62 12.81
C GLN A 152 -10.69 -5.33 14.00
N GLU A 153 -11.07 -4.08 14.23
CA GLU A 153 -12.02 -3.66 15.26
C GLU A 153 -13.21 -2.91 14.63
N PRO A 154 -14.14 -3.61 13.97
CA PRO A 154 -15.24 -2.99 13.24
C PRO A 154 -16.20 -2.19 14.13
N MET A 155 -16.29 -2.54 15.42
CA MET A 155 -17.18 -1.86 16.38
C MET A 155 -16.75 -0.41 16.64
N THR A 156 -15.48 -0.07 16.51
CA THR A 156 -14.98 1.30 16.69
C THR A 156 -15.38 2.23 15.56
N SER A 157 -15.76 1.69 14.40
CA SER A 157 -16.21 2.46 13.24
C SER A 157 -17.71 2.79 13.28
N LEU A 158 -18.47 2.15 14.16
CA LEU A 158 -19.88 2.47 14.37
C LEU A 158 -20.03 3.71 15.25
N ASN A 159 -20.80 4.68 14.76
CA ASN A 159 -21.10 5.87 15.57
C ASN A 159 -22.08 5.48 16.68
N PRO A 160 -21.68 5.54 17.98
CA PRO A 160 -22.54 5.12 19.09
C PRO A 160 -23.77 6.01 19.32
N VAL A 161 -23.83 7.18 18.67
CA VAL A 161 -24.91 8.16 18.81
C VAL A 161 -26.05 7.92 17.81
N PHE A 162 -25.79 7.24 16.69
CA PHE A 162 -26.83 6.87 15.73
C PHE A 162 -27.36 5.47 16.03
N ARG A 163 -28.69 5.39 16.22
CA ARG A 163 -29.45 4.14 16.32
C ARG A 163 -29.97 3.73 14.96
#